data_3d6ebee9b9c5fe2b64b6e91dfff05214
#
_entry.id   3d6ebee9b9c5fe2b64b6e91dfff05214
#
_cell.length_a   1.000
_cell.length_b   1.000
_cell.length_c   1.000
_cell.angle_alpha   90.00
_cell.angle_beta   90.00
_cell.angle_gamma   90.00
#
_symmetry.space_group_name_H-M   'P 1'
#
loop_
_entity.id
_entity.type
_entity.pdbx_description
1 polymer ?
#
loop_
_entity_poly.entity_id
_entity_poly.type
_entity_poly.pdbx_seq_one_letter_code
_entity_poly.pdbx_strand_id
1 'polypeptide(L)'
;YQLMDVMKEYRPEHERMLWGLGLAGNAFKKVYYDPQLQRQVSLFVPAEDLVVPYGASDLASAERITHVMRKTENELRRLQVAGFYRDVDLGSPNNTLDEVEKKIAEKLGFKATVDSRYKLMEINVNLDLPGFEDPDGIALPYVITIEKNTQTILAIRRNWNPDDPRKLKRQHFVHYGYIPGFGFYCFGLIHLIGAFARSGTMILRQLVDAGTLANLPGGMKSRGLRIKGDDTP
;
A
#
# COMPACT_ATOMS: atom_id res chain seq x y z
N TYR A 1 0.34 -9.63 27.61
CA TYR A 1 0.71 -11.02 27.28
C TYR A 1 0.39 -11.33 25.80
N GLN A 2 -0.91 -11.36 25.37
CA GLN A 2 -1.27 -11.72 23.99
C GLN A 2 -0.52 -10.90 22.92
N LEU A 3 -0.44 -9.59 23.07
CA LEU A 3 0.20 -8.71 22.08
C LEU A 3 1.73 -8.87 22.02
N MET A 4 2.38 -9.17 23.15
CA MET A 4 3.83 -9.16 23.23
C MET A 4 4.45 -10.54 23.06
N ASP A 5 3.79 -11.58 23.59
CA ASP A 5 4.36 -12.93 23.64
C ASP A 5 3.73 -13.86 22.60
N VAL A 6 2.41 -13.75 22.35
CA VAL A 6 1.69 -14.64 21.44
C VAL A 6 1.76 -14.14 20.00
N MET A 7 1.57 -12.81 19.82
CA MET A 7 1.59 -12.18 18.49
C MET A 7 2.99 -11.63 18.17
N LYS A 8 3.92 -12.52 17.81
CA LYS A 8 5.32 -12.15 17.53
C LYS A 8 5.46 -11.09 16.43
N GLU A 9 4.55 -11.07 15.48
CA GLU A 9 4.50 -10.10 14.39
C GLU A 9 4.04 -8.71 14.82
N TYR A 10 3.37 -8.56 15.98
CA TYR A 10 2.75 -7.32 16.39
C TYR A 10 3.75 -6.16 16.52
N ARG A 11 4.88 -6.40 17.19
CA ARG A 11 5.90 -5.37 17.44
C ARG A 11 6.57 -4.87 16.18
N PRO A 12 7.17 -5.73 15.32
CA PRO A 12 7.81 -5.27 14.09
C PRO A 12 6.82 -4.61 13.12
N GLU A 13 5.59 -5.12 13.03
CA GLU A 13 4.54 -4.52 12.20
C GLU A 13 4.08 -3.16 12.78
N HIS A 14 4.09 -3.00 14.09
CA HIS A 14 3.75 -1.72 14.72
C HIS A 14 4.85 -0.67 14.54
N GLU A 15 6.11 -1.05 14.69
CA GLU A 15 7.27 -0.18 14.43
C GLU A 15 7.27 0.31 12.97
N ARG A 16 7.05 -0.59 12.03
CA ARG A 16 6.92 -0.25 10.60
C ARG A 16 5.75 0.72 10.34
N MET A 17 4.61 0.48 11.01
CA MET A 17 3.45 1.36 10.93
C MET A 17 3.77 2.77 11.43
N LEU A 18 4.43 2.90 12.58
CA LEU A 18 4.77 4.22 13.16
C LEU A 18 5.70 5.03 12.26
N TRP A 19 6.66 4.38 11.61
CA TRP A 19 7.51 5.03 10.61
C TRP A 19 6.71 5.56 9.42
N GLY A 20 5.86 4.72 8.85
CA GLY A 20 4.99 5.10 7.73
C GLY A 20 4.00 6.21 8.11
N LEU A 21 3.44 6.13 9.31
CA LEU A 21 2.47 7.09 9.83
C LEU A 21 3.04 8.51 9.92
N GLY A 22 4.22 8.67 10.50
CA GLY A 22 4.85 9.99 10.64
C GLY A 22 5.15 10.63 9.29
N LEU A 23 5.66 9.86 8.34
CA LEU A 23 6.06 10.35 7.03
C LEU A 23 4.86 10.63 6.12
N ALA A 24 4.01 9.63 5.90
CA ALA A 24 2.91 9.66 4.93
C ALA A 24 1.60 10.21 5.52
N GLY A 25 1.45 10.19 6.85
CA GLY A 25 0.27 10.67 7.55
C GLY A 25 -0.85 9.66 7.71
N ASN A 26 -0.79 8.53 7.04
CA ASN A 26 -1.81 7.49 7.08
C ASN A 26 -1.17 6.11 7.18
N ALA A 27 -1.74 5.29 8.05
CA ALA A 27 -1.38 3.91 8.19
C ALA A 27 -2.61 3.09 8.60
N PHE A 28 -2.65 1.84 8.19
CA PHE A 28 -3.75 0.96 8.51
C PHE A 28 -3.24 -0.31 9.18
N LYS A 29 -4.07 -0.88 10.06
CA LYS A 29 -3.87 -2.22 10.57
C LYS A 29 -5.06 -3.10 10.18
N LYS A 30 -4.75 -4.30 9.71
CA LYS A 30 -5.73 -5.36 9.52
C LYS A 30 -5.67 -6.30 10.71
N VAL A 31 -6.81 -6.48 11.39
CA VAL A 31 -6.95 -7.39 12.53
C VAL A 31 -7.97 -8.45 12.18
N TYR A 32 -7.57 -9.71 12.26
CA TYR A 32 -8.44 -10.85 11.98
C TYR A 32 -7.99 -12.08 12.77
N TYR A 33 -8.88 -13.06 12.86
CA TYR A 33 -8.55 -14.37 13.39
C TYR A 33 -8.05 -15.28 12.27
N ASP A 34 -6.83 -15.82 12.44
CA ASP A 34 -6.26 -16.77 11.49
C ASP A 34 -6.54 -18.20 11.95
N PRO A 35 -7.38 -18.96 11.22
CA PRO A 35 -7.72 -20.33 11.60
C PRO A 35 -6.53 -21.31 11.50
N GLN A 36 -5.52 -21.02 10.68
CA GLN A 36 -4.32 -21.86 10.56
C GLN A 36 -3.40 -21.67 11.78
N LEU A 37 -3.26 -20.43 12.25
CA LEU A 37 -2.48 -20.08 13.42
C LEU A 37 -3.28 -20.21 14.73
N GLN A 38 -4.59 -20.41 14.64
CA GLN A 38 -5.55 -20.48 15.77
C GLN A 38 -5.44 -19.29 16.73
N ARG A 39 -5.12 -18.12 16.21
CA ARG A 39 -4.97 -16.89 16.99
C ARG A 39 -5.34 -15.65 16.20
N GLN A 40 -5.47 -14.56 16.91
CA GLN A 40 -5.60 -13.24 16.30
C GLN A 40 -4.25 -12.80 15.68
N VAL A 41 -4.33 -12.11 14.56
CA VAL A 41 -3.21 -11.56 13.80
C VAL A 41 -3.45 -10.08 13.56
N SER A 42 -2.41 -9.28 13.70
CA SER A 42 -2.44 -7.84 13.42
C SER A 42 -1.32 -7.49 12.45
N LEU A 43 -1.68 -7.14 11.22
CA LEU A 43 -0.76 -6.80 10.15
C LEU A 43 -0.83 -5.32 9.82
N PHE A 44 0.32 -4.74 9.53
CA PHE A 44 0.40 -3.40 8.95
C PHE A 44 -0.01 -3.44 7.48
N VAL A 45 -0.86 -2.50 7.08
CA VAL A 45 -1.29 -2.31 5.69
C VAL A 45 -0.88 -0.89 5.29
N PRO A 46 0.01 -0.73 4.30
CA PRO A 46 0.37 0.57 3.75
C PRO A 46 -0.85 1.27 3.15
N ALA A 47 -0.84 2.60 3.14
CA ALA A 47 -1.94 3.38 2.59
C ALA A 47 -2.16 3.13 1.08
N GLU A 48 -1.12 2.76 0.34
CA GLU A 48 -1.18 2.41 -1.09
C GLU A 48 -1.91 1.10 -1.38
N ASP A 49 -1.94 0.17 -0.41
CA ASP A 49 -2.60 -1.13 -0.56
C ASP A 49 -4.06 -1.14 -0.06
N LEU A 50 -4.55 -0.02 0.50
CA LEU A 50 -5.94 0.11 0.94
C LEU A 50 -6.67 1.17 0.13
N VAL A 51 -7.66 0.74 -0.63
CA VAL A 51 -8.47 1.63 -1.48
C VAL A 51 -9.84 1.82 -0.87
N VAL A 52 -10.20 3.09 -0.66
CA VAL A 52 -11.47 3.53 -0.08
C VAL A 52 -12.16 4.48 -1.07
N PRO A 53 -13.51 4.50 -1.16
CA PRO A 53 -14.22 5.44 -2.01
C PRO A 53 -13.92 6.90 -1.64
N TYR A 54 -13.88 7.77 -2.64
CA TYR A 54 -13.56 9.20 -2.46
C TYR A 54 -14.47 9.93 -1.46
N GLY A 55 -15.75 9.55 -1.40
CA GLY A 55 -16.73 10.17 -0.50
C GLY A 55 -16.75 9.60 0.92
N ALA A 56 -15.88 8.66 1.27
CA ALA A 56 -15.85 8.08 2.61
C ALA A 56 -15.25 9.07 3.62
N SER A 57 -15.90 9.22 4.77
CA SER A 57 -15.38 10.00 5.89
C SER A 57 -14.49 9.14 6.81
N ASP A 58 -14.87 7.90 7.01
CA ASP A 58 -14.17 6.92 7.84
C ASP A 58 -14.34 5.49 7.30
N LEU A 59 -13.64 4.53 7.90
CA LEU A 59 -13.73 3.12 7.50
C LEU A 59 -15.08 2.48 7.88
N ALA A 60 -15.74 2.97 8.91
CA ALA A 60 -17.01 2.39 9.36
C ALA A 60 -18.14 2.75 8.39
N SER A 61 -18.19 4.00 7.94
CA SER A 61 -19.18 4.51 6.99
C SER A 61 -18.88 4.17 5.53
N ALA A 62 -17.64 3.75 5.21
CA ALA A 62 -17.25 3.41 3.85
C ALA A 62 -18.08 2.24 3.30
N GLU A 63 -18.71 2.46 2.15
CA GLU A 63 -19.52 1.42 1.45
C GLU A 63 -18.65 0.26 0.97
N ARG A 64 -17.41 0.56 0.57
CA ARG A 64 -16.45 -0.43 0.07
C ARG A 64 -15.07 -0.13 0.61
N ILE A 65 -14.38 -1.17 1.06
CA ILE A 65 -12.96 -1.13 1.43
C ILE A 65 -12.28 -2.25 0.64
N THR A 66 -11.28 -1.90 -0.15
CA THR A 66 -10.53 -2.87 -0.95
C THR A 66 -9.09 -2.92 -0.48
N HIS A 67 -8.64 -4.09 -0.05
CA HIS A 67 -7.26 -4.38 0.32
C HIS A 67 -6.57 -5.14 -0.81
N VAL A 68 -5.52 -4.58 -1.35
CA VAL A 68 -4.69 -5.20 -2.39
C VAL A 68 -3.59 -6.02 -1.74
N MET A 69 -3.60 -7.31 -1.98
CA MET A 69 -2.61 -8.25 -1.45
C MET A 69 -1.78 -8.86 -2.57
N ARG A 70 -0.51 -9.10 -2.29
CA ARG A 70 0.37 -9.85 -3.20
C ARG A 70 0.70 -11.20 -2.57
N LYS A 71 0.37 -12.28 -3.27
CA LYS A 71 0.58 -13.66 -2.81
C LYS A 71 1.41 -14.45 -3.79
N THR A 72 2.36 -15.22 -3.27
CA THR A 72 3.11 -16.19 -4.08
C THR A 72 2.20 -17.37 -4.47
N GLU A 73 2.57 -18.08 -5.52
CA GLU A 73 1.83 -19.27 -5.97
C GLU A 73 1.70 -20.32 -4.85
N ASN A 74 2.77 -20.55 -4.11
CA ASN A 74 2.77 -21.52 -3.00
C ASN A 74 1.85 -21.10 -1.84
N GLU A 75 1.83 -19.80 -1.50
CA GLU A 75 0.90 -19.28 -0.48
C GLU A 75 -0.55 -19.42 -0.93
N LEU A 76 -0.82 -19.12 -2.21
CA LEU A 76 -2.15 -19.27 -2.79
C LEU A 76 -2.59 -20.73 -2.74
N ARG A 77 -1.73 -21.65 -3.18
CA ARG A 77 -2.02 -23.09 -3.17
C ARG A 77 -2.28 -23.62 -1.78
N ARG A 78 -1.50 -23.19 -0.78
CA ARG A 78 -1.75 -23.55 0.63
C ARG A 78 -3.13 -23.11 1.09
N LEU A 79 -3.57 -21.92 0.73
CA LEU A 79 -4.88 -21.40 1.10
C LEU A 79 -6.02 -22.13 0.35
N GLN A 80 -5.78 -22.59 -0.87
CA GLN A 80 -6.71 -23.43 -1.61
C GLN A 80 -6.86 -24.82 -0.96
N VAL A 81 -5.74 -25.48 -0.67
CA VAL A 81 -5.73 -26.78 0.00
C VAL A 81 -6.37 -26.73 1.38
N ALA A 82 -6.17 -25.62 2.12
CA ALA A 82 -6.82 -25.39 3.41
C ALA A 82 -8.32 -25.08 3.31
N GLY A 83 -8.90 -25.02 2.08
CA GLY A 83 -10.30 -24.68 1.86
C GLY A 83 -10.64 -23.22 2.12
N PHE A 84 -9.62 -22.36 2.28
CA PHE A 84 -9.82 -20.93 2.47
C PHE A 84 -10.19 -20.23 1.17
N TYR A 85 -9.58 -20.63 0.07
CA TYR A 85 -9.90 -20.21 -1.28
C TYR A 85 -10.43 -21.38 -2.11
N ARG A 86 -11.21 -21.05 -3.10
CA ARG A 86 -11.70 -21.98 -4.08
C ARG A 86 -10.53 -22.57 -4.88
N ASP A 87 -10.52 -23.88 -5.11
CA ASP A 87 -9.51 -24.55 -5.91
C ASP A 87 -9.78 -24.31 -7.41
N VAL A 88 -9.12 -23.30 -7.95
CA VAL A 88 -9.21 -22.87 -9.34
C VAL A 88 -7.80 -22.61 -9.84
N ASP A 89 -7.49 -23.08 -11.03
CA ASP A 89 -6.26 -22.74 -11.73
C ASP A 89 -6.33 -21.30 -12.25
N LEU A 90 -5.41 -20.46 -11.82
CA LEU A 90 -5.32 -19.05 -12.22
C LEU A 90 -4.31 -18.82 -13.35
N GLY A 91 -3.62 -19.87 -13.81
CA GLY A 91 -2.51 -19.73 -14.74
C GLY A 91 -1.33 -18.97 -14.16
N SER A 92 -0.44 -18.49 -15.01
CA SER A 92 0.72 -17.70 -14.58
C SER A 92 0.32 -16.26 -14.25
N PRO A 93 0.90 -15.64 -13.18
CA PRO A 93 0.63 -14.25 -12.86
C PRO A 93 1.09 -13.34 -14.00
N ASN A 94 0.16 -12.63 -14.61
CA ASN A 94 0.42 -11.70 -15.71
C ASN A 94 0.35 -10.26 -15.17
N ASN A 95 1.42 -9.83 -14.50
CA ASN A 95 1.52 -8.48 -13.98
C ASN A 95 2.21 -7.56 -14.99
N THR A 96 1.64 -6.39 -15.18
CA THR A 96 2.29 -5.29 -15.87
C THR A 96 2.86 -4.32 -14.86
N LEU A 97 4.05 -3.77 -15.13
CA LEU A 97 4.61 -2.71 -14.31
C LEU A 97 3.74 -1.46 -14.41
N ASP A 98 3.32 -0.96 -13.26
CA ASP A 98 2.62 0.31 -13.18
C ASP A 98 3.60 1.46 -13.50
N GLU A 99 3.08 2.56 -14.07
CA GLU A 99 3.89 3.75 -14.37
C GLU A 99 4.53 4.35 -13.12
N VAL A 100 3.85 4.25 -11.98
CA VAL A 100 4.37 4.73 -10.69
C VAL A 100 5.55 3.87 -10.26
N GLU A 101 5.44 2.55 -10.36
CA GLU A 101 6.51 1.61 -10.04
C GLU A 101 7.75 1.84 -10.93
N LYS A 102 7.54 2.09 -12.23
CA LYS A 102 8.62 2.44 -13.18
C LYS A 102 9.34 3.73 -12.78
N LYS A 103 8.59 4.80 -12.50
CA LYS A 103 9.14 6.09 -12.08
C LYS A 103 9.90 6.02 -10.76
N ILE A 104 9.40 5.22 -9.80
CA ILE A 104 10.09 5.00 -8.51
C ILE A 104 11.41 4.27 -8.75
N ALA A 105 11.39 3.17 -9.50
CA ALA A 105 12.59 2.39 -9.80
C ALA A 105 13.65 3.23 -10.56
N GLU A 106 13.24 4.03 -11.54
CA GLU A 106 14.10 4.95 -12.27
C GLU A 106 14.75 5.99 -11.35
N LYS A 107 13.97 6.62 -10.45
CA LYS A 107 14.50 7.58 -9.48
C LYS A 107 15.47 6.97 -8.47
N LEU A 108 15.29 5.71 -8.12
CA LEU A 108 16.15 4.95 -7.21
C LEU A 108 17.34 4.31 -7.93
N GLY A 109 17.42 4.42 -9.26
CA GLY A 109 18.49 3.83 -10.06
C GLY A 109 18.39 2.30 -10.22
N PHE A 110 17.23 1.71 -9.97
CA PHE A 110 16.98 0.28 -10.16
C PHE A 110 16.26 0.02 -11.47
N LYS A 111 16.53 -1.14 -12.06
CA LYS A 111 15.72 -1.63 -13.16
C LYS A 111 14.44 -2.24 -12.60
N ALA A 112 13.28 -1.68 -12.94
CA ALA A 112 12.01 -2.23 -12.54
C ALA A 112 11.84 -3.65 -13.08
N THR A 113 11.55 -4.61 -12.20
CA THR A 113 11.24 -5.99 -12.55
C THR A 113 9.77 -6.27 -12.29
N VAL A 114 9.17 -7.10 -13.12
CA VAL A 114 7.77 -7.51 -12.95
C VAL A 114 7.67 -8.40 -11.71
N ASP A 115 6.71 -8.11 -10.82
CA ASP A 115 6.42 -8.94 -9.66
C ASP A 115 5.72 -10.23 -10.14
N SER A 116 6.27 -11.39 -9.81
CA SER A 116 5.72 -12.72 -10.16
C SER A 116 4.62 -13.19 -9.20
N ARG A 117 4.18 -12.36 -8.25
CA ARG A 117 3.12 -12.68 -7.31
C ARG A 117 1.75 -12.37 -7.87
N TYR A 118 0.74 -13.15 -7.47
CA TYR A 118 -0.65 -12.86 -7.78
C TYR A 118 -1.12 -11.63 -7.01
N LYS A 119 -1.81 -10.71 -7.69
CA LYS A 119 -2.48 -9.55 -7.06
C LYS A 119 -3.91 -9.93 -6.73
N LEU A 120 -4.19 -10.09 -5.44
CA LEU A 120 -5.52 -10.38 -4.91
C LEU A 120 -6.16 -9.11 -4.36
N MET A 121 -7.42 -8.92 -4.65
CA MET A 121 -8.25 -7.84 -4.08
C MET A 121 -9.23 -8.44 -3.09
N GLU A 122 -9.07 -8.12 -1.82
CA GLU A 122 -10.04 -8.42 -0.77
C GLU A 122 -10.96 -7.23 -0.60
N ILE A 123 -12.21 -7.40 -0.96
CA ILE A 123 -13.21 -6.34 -1.04
C ILE A 123 -14.24 -6.55 0.05
N ASN A 124 -14.30 -5.63 1.01
CA ASN A 124 -15.37 -5.54 2.00
C ASN A 124 -16.46 -4.62 1.44
N VAL A 125 -17.65 -5.15 1.18
CA VAL A 125 -18.73 -4.43 0.48
C VAL A 125 -20.09 -4.97 0.91
N ASN A 126 -21.12 -4.12 0.87
CA ASN A 126 -22.49 -4.54 1.03
C ASN A 126 -23.05 -4.98 -0.31
N LEU A 127 -23.58 -6.19 -0.38
CA LEU A 127 -24.14 -6.77 -1.60
C LEU A 127 -25.45 -7.45 -1.34
N ASP A 128 -26.29 -7.40 -2.37
CA ASP A 128 -27.49 -8.23 -2.47
C ASP A 128 -27.15 -9.41 -3.41
N LEU A 129 -26.98 -10.58 -2.81
CA LEU A 129 -26.60 -11.79 -3.55
C LEU A 129 -27.85 -12.63 -3.88
N PRO A 130 -28.09 -12.97 -5.16
CA PRO A 130 -29.19 -13.81 -5.55
C PRO A 130 -29.22 -15.13 -4.79
N GLY A 131 -30.34 -15.43 -4.13
CA GLY A 131 -30.52 -16.62 -3.29
C GLY A 131 -30.04 -16.48 -1.84
N PHE A 132 -29.47 -15.34 -1.45
CA PHE A 132 -29.06 -14.99 -0.08
C PHE A 132 -29.55 -13.60 0.32
N GLU A 133 -30.63 -13.16 -0.30
CA GLU A 133 -31.25 -11.87 -0.09
C GLU A 133 -31.79 -11.72 1.33
N ASP A 134 -31.73 -10.52 1.87
CA ASP A 134 -32.39 -10.23 3.14
C ASP A 134 -33.91 -10.02 2.89
N PRO A 135 -34.79 -10.54 3.73
CA PRO A 135 -36.26 -10.36 3.59
C PRO A 135 -36.67 -8.87 3.50
N ASP A 136 -35.91 -8.00 4.14
CA ASP A 136 -36.17 -6.56 4.17
C ASP A 136 -35.54 -5.80 3.00
N GLY A 137 -34.89 -6.48 2.04
CA GLY A 137 -34.26 -5.88 0.86
C GLY A 137 -32.98 -5.10 1.20
N ILE A 138 -32.33 -5.40 2.34
CA ILE A 138 -31.12 -4.74 2.78
C ILE A 138 -29.89 -5.47 2.22
N ALA A 139 -28.98 -4.74 1.57
CA ALA A 139 -27.71 -5.29 1.12
C ALA A 139 -26.83 -5.70 2.31
N LEU A 140 -26.45 -6.97 2.35
CA LEU A 140 -25.68 -7.54 3.46
C LEU A 140 -24.16 -7.38 3.27
N PRO A 141 -23.39 -7.24 4.37
CA PRO A 141 -21.95 -7.08 4.28
C PRO A 141 -21.23 -8.41 3.97
N TYR A 142 -20.45 -8.41 2.91
CA TYR A 142 -19.62 -9.54 2.48
C TYR A 142 -18.14 -9.15 2.33
N VAL A 143 -17.29 -10.14 2.44
CA VAL A 143 -15.87 -10.07 2.03
C VAL A 143 -15.69 -10.94 0.80
N ILE A 144 -15.29 -10.34 -0.30
CA ILE A 144 -15.03 -11.03 -1.57
C ILE A 144 -13.55 -10.95 -1.86
N THR A 145 -12.94 -12.07 -2.21
CA THR A 145 -11.55 -12.11 -2.69
C THR A 145 -11.55 -12.45 -4.16
N ILE A 146 -10.93 -11.57 -4.96
CA ILE A 146 -10.86 -11.69 -6.43
C ILE A 146 -9.39 -11.61 -6.84
N GLU A 147 -8.98 -12.44 -7.80
CA GLU A 147 -7.69 -12.25 -8.48
C GLU A 147 -7.85 -11.13 -9.52
N LYS A 148 -6.92 -10.15 -9.51
CA LYS A 148 -7.04 -8.90 -10.28
C LYS A 148 -7.03 -9.12 -11.80
N ASN A 149 -6.17 -9.99 -12.30
CA ASN A 149 -5.95 -10.14 -13.75
C ASN A 149 -7.01 -11.02 -14.43
N THR A 150 -7.32 -12.16 -13.83
CA THR A 150 -8.33 -13.11 -14.33
C THR A 150 -9.74 -12.74 -13.90
N GLN A 151 -9.89 -11.80 -12.94
CA GLN A 151 -11.16 -11.43 -12.31
C GLN A 151 -11.90 -12.63 -11.70
N THR A 152 -11.17 -13.69 -11.38
CA THR A 152 -11.73 -14.90 -10.80
C THR A 152 -12.01 -14.72 -9.32
N ILE A 153 -13.24 -15.05 -8.92
CA ILE A 153 -13.66 -15.01 -7.51
C ILE A 153 -13.10 -16.24 -6.79
N LEU A 154 -12.25 -16.00 -5.80
CA LEU A 154 -11.61 -17.03 -4.98
C LEU A 154 -12.43 -17.38 -3.73
N ALA A 155 -13.05 -16.38 -3.12
CA ALA A 155 -13.88 -16.59 -1.94
C ALA A 155 -14.96 -15.51 -1.82
N ILE A 156 -16.11 -15.89 -1.28
CA ILE A 156 -17.17 -14.98 -0.79
C ILE A 156 -17.48 -15.40 0.62
N ARG A 157 -17.40 -14.46 1.58
CA ARG A 157 -17.62 -14.74 2.99
C ARG A 157 -18.54 -13.70 3.61
N ARG A 158 -19.38 -14.14 4.54
CA ARG A 158 -20.22 -13.26 5.34
C ARG A 158 -19.35 -12.42 6.27
N ASN A 159 -19.62 -11.12 6.34
CA ASN A 159 -18.85 -10.19 7.18
C ASN A 159 -19.66 -9.69 8.39
N TRP A 160 -20.45 -10.55 9.00
CA TRP A 160 -21.18 -10.27 10.23
C TRP A 160 -21.13 -11.45 11.20
N ASN A 161 -21.52 -11.20 12.46
CA ASN A 161 -21.64 -12.29 13.42
C ASN A 161 -22.93 -13.09 13.14
N PRO A 162 -22.89 -14.43 13.03
CA PRO A 162 -24.10 -15.24 12.85
C PRO A 162 -25.17 -15.00 13.92
N ASP A 163 -24.74 -14.68 15.15
CA ASP A 163 -25.62 -14.45 16.29
C ASP A 163 -26.19 -13.02 16.37
N ASP A 164 -25.74 -12.13 15.45
CA ASP A 164 -26.19 -10.74 15.42
C ASP A 164 -27.45 -10.61 14.53
N PRO A 165 -28.65 -10.33 15.11
CA PRO A 165 -29.86 -10.15 14.34
C PRO A 165 -29.82 -8.95 13.39
N ARG A 166 -28.98 -7.95 13.68
CA ARG A 166 -28.81 -6.74 12.85
C ARG A 166 -27.82 -6.94 11.71
N LYS A 167 -27.08 -8.05 11.67
CA LYS A 167 -26.08 -8.37 10.65
C LYS A 167 -25.07 -7.24 10.39
N LEU A 168 -24.60 -6.60 11.47
CA LEU A 168 -23.70 -5.46 11.39
C LEU A 168 -22.33 -5.87 10.85
N LYS A 169 -21.78 -5.02 9.99
CA LYS A 169 -20.46 -5.20 9.37
C LYS A 169 -19.36 -5.30 10.42
N ARG A 170 -18.58 -6.37 10.39
CA ARG A 170 -17.35 -6.48 11.19
C ARG A 170 -16.28 -5.58 10.62
N GLN A 171 -15.59 -4.85 11.49
CA GLN A 171 -14.50 -3.98 11.12
C GLN A 171 -13.17 -4.71 11.28
N HIS A 172 -12.52 -5.00 10.14
CA HIS A 172 -11.22 -5.68 10.11
C HIS A 172 -10.05 -4.71 9.99
N PHE A 173 -10.31 -3.47 9.59
CA PHE A 173 -9.29 -2.46 9.39
C PHE A 173 -9.43 -1.33 10.40
N VAL A 174 -8.28 -0.86 10.91
CA VAL A 174 -8.17 0.29 11.79
C VAL A 174 -7.31 1.33 11.09
N HIS A 175 -7.81 2.56 11.00
CA HIS A 175 -7.10 3.69 10.42
C HIS A 175 -6.38 4.48 11.51
N TYR A 176 -5.12 4.75 11.30
CA TYR A 176 -4.28 5.63 12.11
C TYR A 176 -3.94 6.86 11.26
N GLY A 177 -4.34 8.04 11.73
CA GLY A 177 -4.03 9.32 11.12
C GLY A 177 -3.03 10.09 11.96
N TYR A 178 -2.09 10.82 11.33
CA TYR A 178 -1.10 11.62 12.03
C TYR A 178 -1.63 13.03 12.32
N ILE A 179 -1.95 13.80 11.29
CA ILE A 179 -2.59 15.12 11.42
C ILE A 179 -3.88 15.08 10.63
N PRO A 180 -5.03 15.44 11.22
CA PRO A 180 -6.30 15.42 10.53
C PRO A 180 -6.27 16.26 9.24
N GLY A 181 -6.75 15.67 8.13
CA GLY A 181 -6.88 16.31 6.83
C GLY A 181 -8.32 16.81 6.60
N PHE A 182 -8.60 17.21 5.36
CA PHE A 182 -9.94 17.70 4.96
C PHE A 182 -10.91 16.58 4.55
N GLY A 183 -10.49 15.32 4.61
CA GLY A 183 -11.30 14.17 4.23
C GLY A 183 -10.82 12.92 4.95
N PHE A 184 -10.93 11.78 4.27
CA PHE A 184 -10.50 10.49 4.82
C PHE A 184 -9.01 10.44 5.17
N TYR A 185 -8.16 11.01 4.30
CA TYR A 185 -6.71 10.97 4.48
C TYR A 185 -6.20 12.12 5.33
N CYS A 186 -5.26 11.77 6.21
CA CYS A 186 -4.56 12.68 7.12
C CYS A 186 -3.23 13.16 6.50
N PHE A 187 -2.70 14.26 7.02
CA PHE A 187 -1.42 14.81 6.59
C PHE A 187 -0.26 14.21 7.38
N GLY A 188 0.84 13.91 6.70
CA GLY A 188 2.12 13.54 7.29
C GLY A 188 3.16 14.66 7.21
N LEU A 189 4.34 14.42 7.75
CA LEU A 189 5.45 15.37 7.74
C LEU A 189 5.85 15.78 6.32
N ILE A 190 5.75 14.87 5.34
CA ILE A 190 6.09 15.19 3.96
C ILE A 190 5.22 16.31 3.39
N HIS A 191 3.96 16.39 3.81
CA HIS A 191 3.04 17.44 3.36
C HIS A 191 3.36 18.80 3.98
N LEU A 192 3.88 18.81 5.23
CA LEU A 192 4.17 20.02 5.98
C LEU A 192 5.52 20.62 5.62
N ILE A 193 6.57 19.80 5.60
CA ILE A 193 7.96 20.26 5.46
C ILE A 193 8.59 19.92 4.12
N GLY A 194 7.93 19.12 3.29
CA GLY A 194 8.50 18.63 2.03
C GLY A 194 8.88 19.74 1.05
N ALA A 195 8.07 20.80 0.98
CA ALA A 195 8.37 21.97 0.15
C ALA A 195 9.64 22.70 0.63
N PHE A 196 9.78 22.90 1.94
CA PHE A 196 10.95 23.54 2.54
C PHE A 196 12.22 22.70 2.38
N ALA A 197 12.12 21.39 2.59
CA ALA A 197 13.23 20.46 2.39
C ALA A 197 13.70 20.44 0.92
N ARG A 198 12.76 20.49 -0.03
CA ARG A 198 13.07 20.60 -1.46
C ARG A 198 13.79 21.90 -1.79
N SER A 199 13.27 23.04 -1.30
CA SER A 199 13.88 24.35 -1.50
C SER A 199 15.29 24.42 -0.89
N GLY A 200 15.46 23.93 0.32
CA GLY A 200 16.77 23.85 0.98
C GLY A 200 17.78 23.00 0.19
N THR A 201 17.34 21.86 -0.33
CA THR A 201 18.19 21.00 -1.16
C THR A 201 18.59 21.72 -2.47
N MET A 202 17.67 22.45 -3.10
CA MET A 202 17.98 23.22 -4.32
C MET A 202 19.01 24.32 -4.05
N ILE A 203 18.86 25.07 -2.95
CA ILE A 203 19.79 26.13 -2.56
C ILE A 203 21.19 25.55 -2.29
N LEU A 204 21.26 24.44 -1.56
CA LEU A 204 22.54 23.76 -1.29
C LEU A 204 23.22 23.30 -2.58
N ARG A 205 22.49 22.74 -3.54
CA ARG A 205 23.03 22.37 -4.85
C ARG A 205 23.57 23.58 -5.60
N GLN A 206 22.80 24.66 -5.65
CA GLN A 206 23.24 25.92 -6.29
C GLN A 206 24.50 26.48 -5.63
N LEU A 207 24.62 26.40 -4.31
CA LEU A 207 25.81 26.84 -3.57
C LEU A 207 27.05 26.00 -3.94
N VAL A 208 26.89 24.68 -4.01
CA VAL A 208 27.96 23.75 -4.45
C VAL A 208 28.35 24.02 -5.88
N ASP A 209 27.39 24.19 -6.79
CA ASP A 209 27.65 24.50 -8.20
C ASP A 209 28.38 25.84 -8.34
N ALA A 210 27.94 26.88 -7.65
CA ALA A 210 28.60 28.19 -7.63
C ALA A 210 30.02 28.11 -7.09
N GLY A 211 30.22 27.35 -5.99
CA GLY A 211 31.57 27.09 -5.46
C GLY A 211 32.48 26.35 -6.42
N THR A 212 31.94 25.38 -7.12
CA THR A 212 32.68 24.64 -8.15
C THR A 212 33.08 25.54 -9.32
N LEU A 213 32.14 26.37 -9.82
CA LEU A 213 32.41 27.33 -10.88
C LEU A 213 33.43 28.39 -10.46
N ALA A 214 33.37 28.87 -9.21
CA ALA A 214 34.33 29.85 -8.69
C ALA A 214 35.76 29.28 -8.58
N ASN A 215 35.87 27.98 -8.29
CA ASN A 215 37.14 27.29 -8.15
C ASN A 215 37.70 26.77 -9.51
N LEU A 216 36.89 26.74 -10.56
CA LEU A 216 37.37 26.38 -11.89
C LEU A 216 38.24 27.53 -12.45
N PRO A 217 39.49 27.28 -12.91
CA PRO A 217 40.30 28.28 -13.54
C PRO A 217 39.68 28.66 -14.89
N GLY A 218 38.82 29.67 -14.86
CA GLY A 218 38.19 30.23 -16.05
C GLY A 218 39.06 31.28 -16.69
N GLY A 219 39.36 31.13 -17.96
CA GLY A 219 40.05 32.13 -18.77
C GLY A 219 39.42 32.24 -20.15
N MET A 220 39.40 33.45 -20.72
CA MET A 220 39.04 33.62 -22.11
C MET A 220 40.26 33.24 -22.98
N LYS A 221 40.08 32.26 -23.89
CA LYS A 221 41.11 31.89 -24.88
C LYS A 221 40.79 32.58 -26.22
N SER A 222 41.75 33.32 -26.73
CA SER A 222 41.64 33.90 -28.05
C SER A 222 41.67 32.76 -29.11
N ARG A 223 40.84 32.89 -30.14
CA ARG A 223 40.75 31.93 -31.24
C ARG A 223 42.09 31.91 -32.01
N GLY A 224 42.87 30.85 -31.84
CA GLY A 224 44.18 30.72 -32.48
C GLY A 224 45.39 30.59 -31.53
N LEU A 225 45.19 30.81 -30.21
CA LEU A 225 46.24 30.61 -29.23
C LEU A 225 46.31 29.14 -28.80
N ARG A 226 47.36 28.43 -29.20
CA ARG A 226 47.66 27.09 -28.66
C ARG A 226 48.47 27.26 -27.38
N ILE A 227 47.89 26.91 -26.24
CA ILE A 227 48.64 26.82 -24.99
C ILE A 227 49.25 25.42 -24.93
N LYS A 228 50.58 25.37 -24.80
CA LYS A 228 51.32 24.12 -24.65
C LYS A 228 51.02 23.55 -23.27
N GLY A 229 50.41 22.37 -23.22
CA GLY A 229 50.00 21.75 -21.95
C GLY A 229 48.49 21.77 -21.66
N ASP A 230 47.63 22.03 -22.66
CA ASP A 230 46.18 21.95 -22.57
C ASP A 230 45.73 20.46 -22.70
N ASP A 231 46.25 19.63 -21.81
CA ASP A 231 45.69 18.30 -21.51
C ASP A 231 44.65 18.48 -20.39
N THR A 232 43.52 19.07 -20.74
CA THR A 232 42.33 19.02 -19.88
C THR A 232 41.67 17.66 -20.05
N PRO A 233 41.36 16.95 -18.95
CA PRO A 233 40.66 15.68 -18.97
C PRO A 233 39.23 15.82 -19.51
#